data_9c0ec460cdbf92d10effa7fbfa30f115
#
_entry.id   9c0ec460cdbf92d10effa7fbfa30f115
#
_cell.length_a   1.000
_cell.length_b   1.000
_cell.length_c   1.000
_cell.angle_alpha   90.00
_cell.angle_beta   90.00
_cell.angle_gamma   90.00
#
_symmetry.space_group_name_H-M   'P 1'
#
loop_
_entity.id
_entity.type
_entity.pdbx_description
1 polymer ?
#
loop_
_entity_poly.entity_id
_entity_poly.type
_entity_poly.pdbx_seq_one_letter_code
_entity_poly.pdbx_strand_id
1 'polypeptide(L)'
;RNCWWVIDYNRQSLDAVVADELHLKIDELFASMGWRVVTLKYGKKLQRLSKIKGGNKILNWIDNCPNDLYSALSYVGSKGWREHLNNDLKNDKDALKIINALSDSELNDTMSNLAGNDVEAVLEAFMEADSDDVPTCFIAYTTKGFGLPLAGHKDNHAGLMNNEQMEVYKSELNIANGDEWDHYAGIESSKKDLIKFLSKSSFYKNNNRTYSDHKIKIPEKLKFKRLTLGFGNLN
;
A
#
# COMPACT_ATOMS: atom_id res chain seq x y z
N ARG A 1 9.93 -23.51 9.08
CA ARG A 1 11.12 -22.71 8.78
C ARG A 1 10.71 -21.34 8.37
N ASN A 2 11.44 -20.34 8.78
CA ASN A 2 11.13 -18.94 8.66
C ASN A 2 10.75 -18.57 7.21
N CYS A 3 9.45 -18.43 6.98
CA CYS A 3 8.88 -18.06 5.68
C CYS A 3 7.76 -17.07 5.94
N TRP A 4 7.87 -15.90 5.33
CA TRP A 4 6.86 -14.87 5.43
C TRP A 4 6.18 -14.66 4.09
N TRP A 5 4.87 -14.53 4.13
CA TRP A 5 4.05 -14.15 2.99
C TRP A 5 3.35 -12.84 3.31
N VAL A 6 3.64 -11.80 2.55
CA VAL A 6 3.01 -10.48 2.72
C VAL A 6 1.98 -10.30 1.61
N ILE A 7 0.73 -10.12 2.01
CA ILE A 7 -0.38 -9.85 1.11
C ILE A 7 -0.69 -8.35 1.18
N ASP A 8 -0.48 -7.65 0.08
CA ASP A 8 -0.92 -6.27 -0.10
C ASP A 8 -2.44 -6.24 -0.29
N TYR A 9 -3.16 -6.04 0.82
CA TYR A 9 -4.62 -5.99 0.82
C TYR A 9 -5.11 -4.56 0.61
N ASN A 10 -5.05 -4.09 -0.63
CA ASN A 10 -5.43 -2.73 -1.01
C ASN A 10 -6.90 -2.59 -1.44
N ARG A 11 -7.72 -3.61 -1.25
CA ARG A 11 -9.15 -3.67 -1.60
C ARG A 11 -9.48 -3.57 -3.08
N GLN A 12 -8.49 -3.55 -3.96
CA GLN A 12 -8.68 -3.41 -5.40
C GLN A 12 -7.92 -4.51 -6.15
N SER A 13 -8.48 -4.93 -7.28
CA SER A 13 -7.84 -5.82 -8.23
C SER A 13 -8.03 -5.25 -9.63
N LEU A 14 -6.95 -4.82 -10.28
CA LEU A 14 -7.02 -4.06 -11.53
C LEU A 14 -7.92 -2.81 -11.34
N ASP A 15 -8.99 -2.68 -12.10
CA ASP A 15 -9.93 -1.56 -12.09
C ASP A 15 -11.23 -1.87 -11.30
N ALA A 16 -11.20 -2.93 -10.50
CA ALA A 16 -12.35 -3.36 -9.70
C ALA A 16 -12.04 -3.37 -8.20
N VAL A 17 -13.04 -3.09 -7.38
CA VAL A 17 -12.98 -3.29 -5.94
C VAL A 17 -13.26 -4.76 -5.63
N VAL A 18 -12.47 -5.35 -4.75
CA VAL A 18 -12.67 -6.76 -4.34
C VAL A 18 -13.88 -6.87 -3.41
N ALA A 19 -14.46 -8.07 -3.37
CA ALA A 19 -15.57 -8.35 -2.46
C ALA A 19 -15.21 -8.06 -1.01
N ASP A 20 -16.18 -7.56 -0.25
CA ASP A 20 -16.03 -7.35 1.18
C ASP A 20 -15.69 -8.69 1.86
N GLU A 21 -14.97 -8.62 2.98
CA GLU A 21 -14.58 -9.77 3.78
C GLU A 21 -13.65 -10.79 3.07
N LEU A 22 -13.10 -10.48 1.89
CA LEU A 22 -12.14 -11.37 1.23
C LEU A 22 -10.93 -11.69 2.14
N HIS A 23 -10.53 -10.75 3.00
CA HIS A 23 -9.45 -10.95 3.97
C HIS A 23 -9.74 -12.09 4.97
N LEU A 24 -11.00 -12.33 5.34
CA LEU A 24 -11.38 -13.43 6.24
C LEU A 24 -11.14 -14.79 5.58
N LYS A 25 -11.45 -14.92 4.28
CA LYS A 25 -11.17 -16.14 3.52
C LYS A 25 -9.67 -16.41 3.39
N ILE A 26 -8.88 -15.36 3.24
CA ILE A 26 -7.41 -15.45 3.19
C ILE A 26 -6.89 -15.89 4.56
N ASP A 27 -7.38 -15.29 5.65
CA ASP A 27 -7.03 -15.67 7.02
C ASP A 27 -7.32 -17.15 7.27
N GLU A 28 -8.55 -17.60 7.04
CA GLU A 28 -8.97 -18.99 7.20
C GLU A 28 -8.11 -19.96 6.37
N LEU A 29 -7.77 -19.60 5.13
CA LEU A 29 -6.93 -20.41 4.26
C LEU A 29 -5.54 -20.63 4.87
N PHE A 30 -4.84 -19.57 5.27
CA PHE A 30 -3.50 -19.67 5.84
C PHE A 30 -3.52 -20.32 7.22
N ALA A 31 -4.49 -19.97 8.06
CA ALA A 31 -4.65 -20.58 9.38
C ALA A 31 -4.89 -22.09 9.28
N SER A 32 -5.72 -22.55 8.32
CA SER A 32 -5.98 -23.99 8.11
C SER A 32 -4.72 -24.76 7.67
N MET A 33 -3.75 -24.10 7.06
CA MET A 33 -2.46 -24.67 6.67
C MET A 33 -1.39 -24.57 7.78
N GLY A 34 -1.75 -24.09 8.97
CA GLY A 34 -0.85 -23.98 10.12
C GLY A 34 0.08 -22.76 10.08
N TRP A 35 -0.26 -21.76 9.29
CA TRP A 35 0.44 -20.47 9.30
C TRP A 35 -0.06 -19.57 10.42
N ARG A 36 0.82 -18.78 11.00
CA ARG A 36 0.41 -17.61 11.78
C ARG A 36 -0.12 -16.56 10.84
N VAL A 37 -1.32 -16.01 11.12
CA VAL A 37 -1.84 -14.87 10.36
C VAL A 37 -1.77 -13.62 11.21
N VAL A 38 -1.20 -12.55 10.65
CA VAL A 38 -1.08 -11.23 11.27
C VAL A 38 -1.79 -10.22 10.39
N THR A 39 -2.90 -9.68 10.88
CA THR A 39 -3.65 -8.65 10.16
C THR A 39 -3.16 -7.26 10.53
N LEU A 40 -2.49 -6.62 9.59
CA LEU A 40 -1.98 -5.26 9.69
C LEU A 40 -3.02 -4.27 9.14
N LYS A 41 -4.04 -3.92 9.95
CA LYS A 41 -5.15 -3.07 9.51
C LYS A 41 -4.95 -1.60 9.88
N TYR A 42 -4.66 -1.31 11.14
CA TYR A 42 -4.59 0.05 11.66
C TYR A 42 -3.16 0.51 11.87
N GLY A 43 -2.76 1.59 11.21
CA GLY A 43 -1.50 2.28 11.47
C GLY A 43 -1.50 3.01 12.81
N LYS A 44 -0.40 3.59 13.18
CA LYS A 44 -0.19 4.18 14.51
C LYS A 44 -1.16 5.31 14.86
N LYS A 45 -1.57 6.12 13.89
CA LYS A 45 -2.57 7.18 14.12
C LYS A 45 -3.92 6.57 14.50
N LEU A 46 -4.38 5.56 13.77
CA LEU A 46 -5.63 4.85 14.08
C LEU A 46 -5.53 4.06 15.39
N GLN A 47 -4.42 3.39 15.67
CA GLN A 47 -4.21 2.70 16.93
C GLN A 47 -4.30 3.65 18.15
N ARG A 48 -3.84 4.90 18.00
CA ARG A 48 -3.97 5.91 19.06
C ARG A 48 -5.43 6.27 19.33
N LEU A 49 -6.30 6.24 18.32
CA LEU A 49 -7.73 6.49 18.51
C LEU A 49 -8.38 5.46 19.43
N SER A 50 -7.97 4.18 19.39
CA SER A 50 -8.53 3.15 20.27
C SER A 50 -8.38 3.47 21.78
N LYS A 51 -7.41 4.33 22.13
CA LYS A 51 -7.12 4.76 23.49
C LYS A 51 -7.94 5.98 23.93
N ILE A 52 -8.71 6.57 23.02
CA ILE A 52 -9.50 7.77 23.27
C ILE A 52 -10.98 7.36 23.34
N LYS A 53 -11.71 7.92 24.32
CA LYS A 53 -13.15 7.67 24.45
C LYS A 53 -13.89 8.08 23.17
N GLY A 54 -14.64 7.16 22.57
CA GLY A 54 -15.28 7.33 21.25
C GLY A 54 -14.44 6.85 20.06
N GLY A 55 -13.13 6.68 20.21
CA GLY A 55 -12.25 6.27 19.10
C GLY A 55 -12.58 4.89 18.54
N ASN A 56 -12.94 3.93 19.39
CA ASN A 56 -13.37 2.60 18.94
C ASN A 56 -14.62 2.62 18.06
N LYS A 57 -15.46 3.66 18.17
CA LYS A 57 -16.61 3.83 17.27
C LYS A 57 -16.15 4.18 15.85
N ILE A 58 -15.10 4.97 15.73
CA ILE A 58 -14.47 5.30 14.43
C ILE A 58 -13.83 4.05 13.84
N LEU A 59 -13.10 3.27 14.65
CA LEU A 59 -12.48 2.02 14.19
C LEU A 59 -13.55 1.02 13.72
N ASN A 60 -14.59 0.82 14.50
CA ASN A 60 -15.72 -0.03 14.12
C ASN A 60 -16.44 0.48 12.85
N TRP A 61 -16.50 1.79 12.64
CA TRP A 61 -17.01 2.34 11.39
C TRP A 61 -16.13 1.95 10.20
N ILE A 62 -14.80 2.02 10.36
CA ILE A 62 -13.84 1.57 9.33
C ILE A 62 -14.00 0.06 9.08
N ASP A 63 -14.23 -0.75 10.12
CA ASP A 63 -14.41 -2.19 10.01
C ASP A 63 -15.63 -2.58 9.19
N ASN A 64 -16.70 -1.80 9.32
CA ASN A 64 -17.97 -2.04 8.63
C ASN A 64 -18.11 -1.21 7.34
N CYS A 65 -17.13 -0.39 6.99
CA CYS A 65 -17.15 0.41 5.78
C CYS A 65 -16.93 -0.50 4.55
N PRO A 66 -17.87 -0.52 3.58
CA PRO A 66 -17.67 -1.26 2.34
C PRO A 66 -16.38 -0.86 1.62
N ASN A 67 -15.75 -1.81 0.97
CA ASN A 67 -14.47 -1.59 0.29
C ASN A 67 -14.52 -0.50 -0.78
N ASP A 68 -15.63 -0.41 -1.51
CA ASP A 68 -15.88 0.60 -2.53
C ASP A 68 -16.01 1.99 -1.93
N LEU A 69 -16.76 2.12 -0.83
CA LEU A 69 -16.92 3.39 -0.12
C LEU A 69 -15.58 3.84 0.48
N TYR A 70 -14.85 2.94 1.15
CA TYR A 70 -13.56 3.29 1.73
C TYR A 70 -12.57 3.78 0.66
N SER A 71 -12.53 3.10 -0.49
CA SER A 71 -11.68 3.49 -1.62
C SER A 71 -12.06 4.85 -2.18
N ALA A 72 -13.37 5.08 -2.38
CA ALA A 72 -13.89 6.37 -2.84
C ALA A 72 -13.55 7.51 -1.87
N LEU A 73 -13.72 7.29 -0.56
CA LEU A 73 -13.41 8.28 0.47
C LEU A 73 -11.91 8.56 0.58
N SER A 74 -11.07 7.55 0.36
CA SER A 74 -9.61 7.74 0.29
C SER A 74 -9.22 8.67 -0.86
N TYR A 75 -9.94 8.63 -1.98
CA TYR A 75 -9.73 9.52 -3.11
C TYR A 75 -10.34 10.91 -2.90
N VAL A 76 -11.58 11.00 -2.38
CA VAL A 76 -12.29 12.28 -2.13
C VAL A 76 -11.60 13.07 -1.00
N GLY A 77 -11.00 12.39 -0.05
CA GLY A 77 -10.28 12.99 1.06
C GLY A 77 -11.17 13.51 2.19
N SER A 78 -10.66 14.50 2.92
CA SER A 78 -11.21 15.00 4.18
C SER A 78 -12.69 15.36 4.13
N LYS A 79 -13.13 15.98 3.05
CA LYS A 79 -14.55 16.38 2.90
C LYS A 79 -15.47 15.16 2.92
N GLY A 80 -15.12 14.13 2.16
CA GLY A 80 -15.88 12.87 2.13
C GLY A 80 -15.87 12.17 3.49
N TRP A 81 -14.69 12.03 4.10
CA TRP A 81 -14.56 11.44 5.43
C TRP A 81 -15.43 12.15 6.45
N ARG A 82 -15.35 13.48 6.52
CA ARG A 82 -16.09 14.28 7.49
C ARG A 82 -17.61 14.16 7.33
N GLU A 83 -18.10 14.20 6.09
CA GLU A 83 -19.52 14.07 5.77
C GLU A 83 -20.06 12.70 6.22
N HIS A 84 -19.43 11.60 5.81
CA HIS A 84 -19.87 10.26 6.16
C HIS A 84 -19.77 9.98 7.66
N LEU A 85 -18.65 10.31 8.29
CA LEU A 85 -18.46 10.06 9.72
C LEU A 85 -19.45 10.86 10.57
N ASN A 86 -19.72 12.14 10.24
CA ASN A 86 -20.69 12.95 10.98
C ASN A 86 -22.13 12.44 10.81
N ASN A 87 -22.47 11.93 9.63
CA ASN A 87 -23.79 11.38 9.38
C ASN A 87 -24.00 10.05 10.10
N ASP A 88 -23.06 9.14 9.95
CA ASP A 88 -23.19 7.76 10.43
C ASP A 88 -22.98 7.65 11.95
N LEU A 89 -22.11 8.51 12.51
CA LEU A 89 -21.82 8.56 13.95
C LEU A 89 -22.57 9.68 14.68
N LYS A 90 -23.62 10.25 14.09
CA LYS A 90 -24.41 11.39 14.65
C LYS A 90 -24.93 11.18 16.07
N ASN A 91 -25.12 9.94 16.48
CA ASN A 91 -25.60 9.58 17.82
C ASN A 91 -24.46 9.37 18.83
N ASP A 92 -23.19 9.38 18.41
CA ASP A 92 -22.04 9.19 19.29
C ASP A 92 -21.28 10.52 19.51
N LYS A 93 -21.59 11.19 20.61
CA LYS A 93 -21.03 12.51 20.93
C LYS A 93 -19.50 12.48 21.11
N ASP A 94 -18.96 11.37 21.63
CA ASP A 94 -17.53 11.26 21.89
C ASP A 94 -16.77 11.07 20.56
N ALA A 95 -17.27 10.24 19.63
CA ALA A 95 -16.72 10.09 18.30
C ALA A 95 -16.78 11.40 17.51
N LEU A 96 -17.94 12.08 17.51
CA LEU A 96 -18.10 13.39 16.84
C LEU A 96 -17.13 14.45 17.38
N LYS A 97 -16.88 14.43 18.69
CA LYS A 97 -15.90 15.35 19.29
C LYS A 97 -14.50 15.13 18.73
N ILE A 98 -14.08 13.87 18.53
CA ILE A 98 -12.79 13.54 17.92
C ILE A 98 -12.75 14.04 16.48
N ILE A 99 -13.74 13.66 15.67
CA ILE A 99 -13.83 13.98 14.24
C ILE A 99 -13.79 15.49 14.00
N ASN A 100 -14.52 16.26 14.82
CA ASN A 100 -14.62 17.70 14.66
C ASN A 100 -13.45 18.48 15.28
N ALA A 101 -12.65 17.85 16.13
CA ALA A 101 -11.41 18.43 16.64
C ALA A 101 -10.23 18.33 15.66
N LEU A 102 -10.28 17.40 14.70
CA LEU A 102 -9.25 17.24 13.69
C LEU A 102 -9.42 18.26 12.56
N SER A 103 -8.34 18.89 12.13
CA SER A 103 -8.29 19.63 10.87
C SER A 103 -8.57 18.70 9.69
N ASP A 104 -8.81 19.26 8.51
CA ASP A 104 -9.07 18.44 7.31
C ASP A 104 -7.85 17.58 6.93
N SER A 105 -6.66 18.13 7.04
CA SER A 105 -5.43 17.37 6.79
C SER A 105 -5.25 16.24 7.81
N GLU A 106 -5.41 16.53 9.11
CA GLU A 106 -5.28 15.52 10.17
C GLU A 106 -6.33 14.41 10.06
N LEU A 107 -7.57 14.77 9.68
CA LEU A 107 -8.62 13.78 9.46
C LEU A 107 -8.28 12.86 8.30
N ASN A 108 -7.89 13.44 7.16
CA ASN A 108 -7.47 12.65 6.00
C ASN A 108 -6.30 11.72 6.32
N ASP A 109 -5.26 12.26 6.94
CA ASP A 109 -4.08 11.50 7.36
C ASP A 109 -4.39 10.40 8.37
N THR A 110 -5.38 10.62 9.23
CA THR A 110 -5.79 9.62 10.22
C THR A 110 -6.60 8.51 9.56
N MET A 111 -7.59 8.87 8.75
CA MET A 111 -8.48 7.89 8.10
C MET A 111 -7.77 7.06 7.04
N SER A 112 -6.72 7.57 6.41
CA SER A 112 -5.88 6.83 5.45
C SER A 112 -4.68 6.11 6.08
N ASN A 113 -4.48 6.21 7.40
CA ASN A 113 -3.34 5.59 8.08
C ASN A 113 -3.55 4.08 8.30
N LEU A 114 -3.54 3.32 7.22
CA LEU A 114 -3.57 1.87 7.25
C LEU A 114 -2.19 1.30 7.60
N ALA A 115 -2.16 0.16 8.32
CA ALA A 115 -0.91 -0.39 8.84
C ALA A 115 0.09 -0.79 7.76
N GLY A 116 -0.38 -1.25 6.59
CA GLY A 116 0.52 -1.61 5.48
C GLY A 116 1.22 -0.40 4.83
N ASN A 117 0.70 0.82 5.06
CA ASN A 117 1.35 2.08 4.66
C ASN A 117 2.09 2.78 5.83
N ASP A 118 2.08 2.19 7.02
CA ASP A 118 2.71 2.72 8.22
C ASP A 118 3.96 1.90 8.56
N VAL A 119 5.13 2.46 8.27
CA VAL A 119 6.43 1.77 8.42
C VAL A 119 6.66 1.32 9.87
N GLU A 120 6.24 2.11 10.87
CA GLU A 120 6.40 1.75 12.28
C GLU A 120 5.56 0.51 12.62
N ALA A 121 4.30 0.47 12.17
CA ALA A 121 3.42 -0.66 12.39
C ALA A 121 3.92 -1.95 11.70
N VAL A 122 4.44 -1.82 10.47
CA VAL A 122 5.02 -2.95 9.72
C VAL A 122 6.28 -3.48 10.41
N LEU A 123 7.19 -2.58 10.83
CA LEU A 123 8.43 -2.98 11.49
C LEU A 123 8.17 -3.70 12.81
N GLU A 124 7.24 -3.21 13.63
CA GLU A 124 6.87 -3.88 14.88
C GLU A 124 6.37 -5.31 14.64
N ALA A 125 5.47 -5.49 13.67
CA ALA A 125 4.93 -6.80 13.34
C ALA A 125 6.00 -7.76 12.80
N PHE A 126 6.93 -7.26 11.99
CA PHE A 126 8.04 -8.04 11.47
C PHE A 126 9.02 -8.43 12.58
N MET A 127 9.35 -7.51 13.49
CA MET A 127 10.22 -7.80 14.65
C MET A 127 9.58 -8.82 15.58
N GLU A 128 8.27 -8.77 15.79
CA GLU A 128 7.54 -9.76 16.57
C GLU A 128 7.61 -11.15 15.90
N ALA A 129 7.36 -11.22 14.59
CA ALA A 129 7.40 -12.47 13.84
C ALA A 129 8.81 -13.06 13.72
N ASP A 130 9.86 -12.23 13.75
CA ASP A 130 11.26 -12.70 13.69
C ASP A 130 11.73 -13.39 14.99
N SER A 131 10.92 -13.34 16.04
CA SER A 131 11.24 -13.94 17.33
C SER A 131 11.21 -15.47 17.34
N ASP A 132 10.61 -16.10 16.33
CA ASP A 132 10.46 -17.56 16.20
C ASP A 132 10.53 -18.05 14.75
N ASP A 133 10.40 -19.36 14.51
CA ASP A 133 10.46 -20.01 13.17
C ASP A 133 9.08 -20.45 12.66
N VAL A 134 8.02 -19.75 13.05
CA VAL A 134 6.66 -20.02 12.57
C VAL A 134 6.41 -19.34 11.23
N PRO A 135 5.95 -20.07 10.20
CA PRO A 135 5.59 -19.44 8.94
C PRO A 135 4.45 -18.43 9.17
N THR A 136 4.64 -17.22 8.71
CA THR A 136 3.72 -16.11 9.00
C THR A 136 3.19 -15.47 7.72
N CYS A 137 1.87 -15.33 7.65
CA CYS A 137 1.17 -14.56 6.61
C CYS A 137 0.77 -13.20 7.18
N PHE A 138 1.22 -12.12 6.57
CA PHE A 138 0.81 -10.76 6.90
C PHE A 138 -0.23 -10.30 5.90
N ILE A 139 -1.43 -9.96 6.37
CA ILE A 139 -2.47 -9.30 5.58
C ILE A 139 -2.34 -7.81 5.81
N ALA A 140 -1.62 -7.12 4.93
CA ALA A 140 -1.29 -5.71 5.09
C ALA A 140 -2.32 -4.84 4.38
N TYR A 141 -3.15 -4.14 5.14
CA TYR A 141 -4.09 -3.16 4.60
C TYR A 141 -3.36 -1.93 4.11
N THR A 142 -3.57 -1.61 2.84
CA THR A 142 -2.97 -0.46 2.18
C THR A 142 -4.01 0.33 1.39
N THR A 143 -3.63 1.50 0.93
CA THR A 143 -4.37 2.23 -0.10
C THR A 143 -3.65 2.07 -1.42
N LYS A 144 -4.32 1.56 -2.46
CA LYS A 144 -3.73 1.43 -3.81
C LYS A 144 -3.34 2.81 -4.32
N GLY A 145 -2.09 2.96 -4.76
CA GLY A 145 -1.54 4.24 -5.19
C GLY A 145 -1.28 5.22 -4.04
N PHE A 146 -1.05 4.72 -2.81
CA PHE A 146 -0.74 5.56 -1.64
C PHE A 146 0.35 6.59 -1.95
N GLY A 147 0.11 7.85 -1.57
CA GLY A 147 1.00 8.97 -1.84
C GLY A 147 0.89 9.56 -3.26
N LEU A 148 0.04 9.02 -4.13
CA LEU A 148 -0.19 9.54 -5.47
C LEU A 148 -1.53 10.27 -5.59
N PRO A 149 -1.70 11.20 -6.56
CA PRO A 149 -2.95 11.94 -6.75
C PRO A 149 -4.18 11.08 -7.03
N LEU A 150 -4.00 9.86 -7.53
CA LEU A 150 -5.09 8.91 -7.80
C LEU A 150 -5.22 7.83 -6.71
N ALA A 151 -4.65 8.05 -5.52
CA ALA A 151 -4.74 7.09 -4.42
C ALA A 151 -6.21 6.75 -4.12
N GLY A 152 -6.54 5.45 -4.07
CA GLY A 152 -7.89 4.95 -3.83
C GLY A 152 -8.86 5.04 -5.02
N HIS A 153 -8.53 5.78 -6.08
CA HIS A 153 -9.39 5.86 -7.26
C HIS A 153 -9.43 4.52 -8.01
N LYS A 154 -10.59 4.13 -8.54
CA LYS A 154 -10.76 2.85 -9.26
C LYS A 154 -9.83 2.73 -10.47
N ASP A 155 -9.60 3.80 -11.19
CA ASP A 155 -8.81 3.82 -12.43
C ASP A 155 -7.29 4.03 -12.16
N ASN A 156 -6.82 3.99 -10.92
CA ASN A 156 -5.41 4.23 -10.60
C ASN A 156 -4.45 3.15 -11.12
N HIS A 157 -4.98 1.99 -11.54
CA HIS A 157 -4.16 0.91 -12.08
C HIS A 157 -3.49 1.30 -13.42
N ALA A 158 -4.20 2.01 -14.28
CA ALA A 158 -3.71 2.48 -15.57
C ALA A 158 -3.70 4.01 -15.70
N GLY A 159 -4.15 4.73 -14.68
CA GLY A 159 -4.19 6.19 -14.66
C GLY A 159 -2.80 6.78 -14.63
N LEU A 160 -2.53 7.72 -15.54
CA LEU A 160 -1.28 8.47 -15.58
C LEU A 160 -1.51 9.86 -14.99
N MET A 161 -0.53 10.35 -14.24
CA MET A 161 -0.52 11.74 -13.79
C MET A 161 -0.33 12.68 -14.99
N ASN A 162 -1.08 13.77 -15.01
CA ASN A 162 -0.81 14.87 -15.93
C ASN A 162 0.39 15.70 -15.45
N ASN A 163 0.85 16.66 -16.30
CA ASN A 163 2.03 17.46 -15.99
C ASN A 163 1.87 18.28 -14.70
N GLU A 164 0.69 18.81 -14.45
CA GLU A 164 0.41 19.60 -13.25
C GLU A 164 0.50 18.74 -11.98
N GLN A 165 -0.09 17.54 -12.02
CA GLN A 165 0.00 16.56 -10.93
C GLN A 165 1.44 16.11 -10.69
N MET A 166 2.23 15.93 -11.76
CA MET A 166 3.65 15.59 -11.65
C MET A 166 4.45 16.68 -10.97
N GLU A 167 4.21 17.97 -11.30
CA GLU A 167 4.90 19.09 -10.67
C GLU A 167 4.52 19.23 -9.18
N VAL A 168 3.24 19.05 -8.84
CA VAL A 168 2.80 19.03 -7.43
C VAL A 168 3.48 17.90 -6.68
N TYR A 169 3.45 16.69 -7.21
CA TYR A 169 4.05 15.51 -6.59
C TYR A 169 5.55 15.65 -6.40
N LYS A 170 6.25 16.21 -7.41
CA LYS A 170 7.68 16.50 -7.34
C LYS A 170 8.00 17.52 -6.23
N SER A 171 7.16 18.55 -6.09
CA SER A 171 7.28 19.55 -5.02
C SER A 171 7.07 18.93 -3.64
N GLU A 172 6.07 18.05 -3.48
CA GLU A 172 5.81 17.33 -2.22
C GLU A 172 6.99 16.43 -1.81
N LEU A 173 7.67 15.84 -2.80
CA LEU A 173 8.86 15.02 -2.57
C LEU A 173 10.16 15.85 -2.42
N ASN A 174 10.10 17.19 -2.48
CA ASN A 174 11.24 18.09 -2.42
C ASN A 174 12.32 17.80 -3.50
N ILE A 175 11.90 17.38 -4.69
CA ILE A 175 12.79 17.10 -5.82
C ILE A 175 12.96 18.37 -6.67
N ALA A 176 14.19 18.84 -6.82
CA ALA A 176 14.50 19.99 -7.67
C ALA A 176 14.42 19.62 -9.17
N ASN A 177 14.23 20.65 -10.01
CA ASN A 177 14.24 20.47 -11.46
C ASN A 177 15.60 19.97 -11.93
N GLY A 178 15.60 18.87 -12.66
CA GLY A 178 16.81 18.20 -13.17
C GLY A 178 17.33 17.08 -12.28
N ASP A 179 16.80 16.91 -11.07
CA ASP A 179 17.19 15.87 -10.11
C ASP A 179 16.23 14.66 -10.09
N GLU A 180 15.26 14.59 -11.02
CA GLU A 180 14.21 13.57 -11.06
C GLU A 180 14.77 12.12 -11.13
N TRP A 181 16.01 11.97 -11.59
CA TRP A 181 16.68 10.68 -11.70
C TRP A 181 17.80 10.48 -10.67
N ASP A 182 18.03 11.43 -9.76
CA ASP A 182 18.95 11.20 -8.64
C ASP A 182 18.23 10.39 -7.56
N HIS A 183 18.75 9.20 -7.27
CA HIS A 183 18.20 8.26 -6.27
C HIS A 183 18.16 8.82 -4.85
N TYR A 184 18.79 9.94 -4.61
CA TYR A 184 18.88 10.58 -3.29
C TYR A 184 18.20 11.95 -3.24
N ALA A 185 17.60 12.40 -4.36
CA ALA A 185 16.86 13.65 -4.38
C ALA A 185 15.66 13.60 -3.42
N GLY A 186 15.36 14.71 -2.79
CA GLY A 186 14.21 14.85 -1.88
C GLY A 186 14.36 14.18 -0.50
N ILE A 187 15.44 13.42 -0.27
CA ILE A 187 15.67 12.76 1.02
C ILE A 187 16.40 13.72 1.97
N GLU A 188 15.91 13.89 3.19
CA GLU A 188 16.48 14.80 4.20
C GLU A 188 17.90 14.42 4.64
N SER A 189 18.23 13.11 4.63
CA SER A 189 19.55 12.61 5.00
C SER A 189 20.58 12.87 3.91
N SER A 190 21.84 13.15 4.29
CA SER A 190 22.90 13.36 3.30
C SER A 190 23.15 12.09 2.48
N LYS A 191 23.39 12.26 1.18
CA LYS A 191 23.77 11.14 0.27
C LYS A 191 24.92 10.30 0.82
N LYS A 192 25.91 10.94 1.44
CA LYS A 192 27.08 10.27 2.04
C LYS A 192 26.67 9.35 3.20
N ASP A 193 25.78 9.82 4.06
CA ASP A 193 25.33 9.04 5.21
C ASP A 193 24.43 7.87 4.79
N LEU A 194 23.58 8.09 3.79
CA LEU A 194 22.76 7.03 3.19
C LEU A 194 23.62 5.94 2.56
N ILE A 195 24.62 6.32 1.75
CA ILE A 195 25.55 5.35 1.16
C ILE A 195 26.31 4.59 2.25
N LYS A 196 26.79 5.28 3.28
CA LYS A 196 27.47 4.66 4.42
C LYS A 196 26.56 3.68 5.17
N PHE A 197 25.28 4.01 5.36
CA PHE A 197 24.28 3.15 5.97
C PHE A 197 24.03 1.91 5.09
N LEU A 198 23.70 2.11 3.82
CA LEU A 198 23.42 1.04 2.87
C LEU A 198 24.62 0.09 2.70
N SER A 199 25.84 0.62 2.68
CA SER A 199 27.06 -0.19 2.54
C SER A 199 27.27 -1.20 3.69
N LYS A 200 26.60 -1.01 4.82
CA LYS A 200 26.63 -1.93 5.97
C LYS A 200 25.61 -3.06 5.84
N SER A 201 24.60 -2.91 4.97
CA SER A 201 23.57 -3.93 4.79
C SER A 201 24.15 -5.16 4.07
N SER A 202 23.67 -6.35 4.44
CA SER A 202 24.11 -7.61 3.82
C SER A 202 23.77 -7.67 2.33
N PHE A 203 22.71 -7.00 1.89
CA PHE A 203 22.30 -6.95 0.50
C PHE A 203 23.17 -6.05 -0.35
N TYR A 204 23.74 -4.98 0.21
CA TYR A 204 24.59 -4.05 -0.53
C TYR A 204 25.99 -4.59 -0.80
N LYS A 205 26.50 -5.45 0.08
CA LYS A 205 27.86 -6.01 -0.02
C LYS A 205 28.06 -6.96 -1.18
N ASN A 206 27.00 -7.48 -1.76
CA ASN A 206 27.04 -8.52 -2.81
C ASN A 206 26.77 -7.97 -4.22
N ASN A 207 27.10 -6.71 -4.49
CA ASN A 207 26.90 -6.08 -5.80
C ASN A 207 27.72 -6.68 -6.96
N ASN A 208 28.53 -7.67 -6.71
CA ASN A 208 29.16 -8.48 -7.74
C ASN A 208 28.30 -9.71 -8.08
N ARG A 209 27.04 -9.51 -8.43
CA ARG A 209 26.33 -10.53 -9.20
C ARG A 209 26.98 -10.63 -10.57
N THR A 210 28.03 -11.42 -10.65
CA THR A 210 28.51 -11.93 -11.92
C THR A 210 27.46 -12.91 -12.42
N TYR A 211 26.58 -12.42 -13.31
CA TYR A 211 25.77 -13.33 -14.11
C TYR A 211 26.70 -14.08 -15.02
N SER A 212 27.10 -15.29 -14.62
CA SER A 212 27.88 -16.21 -15.45
C SER A 212 26.95 -17.07 -16.31
N ASP A 213 26.01 -16.44 -16.98
CA ASP A 213 25.18 -17.15 -17.94
C ASP A 213 25.99 -17.46 -19.18
N HIS A 214 25.86 -18.69 -19.69
CA HIS A 214 26.42 -19.07 -20.97
C HIS A 214 25.93 -18.09 -22.03
N LYS A 215 26.85 -17.40 -22.70
CA LYS A 215 26.53 -16.50 -23.80
C LYS A 215 25.82 -17.32 -24.88
N ILE A 216 24.47 -17.14 -24.95
CA ILE A 216 23.69 -17.71 -26.04
C ILE A 216 24.05 -16.93 -27.30
N LYS A 217 24.60 -17.58 -28.31
CA LYS A 217 24.79 -16.96 -29.63
C LYS A 217 23.42 -16.69 -30.21
N ILE A 218 23.06 -15.43 -30.27
CA ILE A 218 21.84 -14.98 -30.97
C ILE A 218 22.14 -15.12 -32.46
N PRO A 219 21.35 -15.91 -33.24
CA PRO A 219 21.54 -16.01 -34.66
C PRO A 219 21.31 -14.66 -35.32
N GLU A 220 22.19 -14.26 -36.25
CA GLU A 220 22.11 -12.99 -37.00
C GLU A 220 20.76 -12.82 -37.74
N LYS A 221 20.09 -13.91 -38.09
CA LYS A 221 18.77 -13.93 -38.70
C LYS A 221 17.89 -14.97 -38.04
N LEU A 222 16.85 -14.50 -37.34
CA LEU A 222 15.75 -15.36 -36.87
C LEU A 222 14.85 -15.71 -38.05
N LYS A 223 14.83 -16.98 -38.47
CA LYS A 223 13.84 -17.46 -39.46
C LYS A 223 12.54 -17.71 -38.73
N PHE A 224 11.62 -16.75 -38.81
CA PHE A 224 10.25 -16.96 -38.36
C PHE A 224 9.51 -17.76 -39.43
N LYS A 225 9.03 -18.97 -39.11
CA LYS A 225 7.97 -19.58 -39.91
C LYS A 225 6.73 -18.72 -39.73
N ARG A 226 6.27 -18.11 -40.84
CA ARG A 226 5.00 -17.41 -40.86
C ARG A 226 3.91 -18.43 -40.52
N LEU A 227 3.31 -18.35 -39.34
CA LEU A 227 2.09 -19.08 -39.00
C LEU A 227 0.98 -18.41 -39.81
N THR A 228 0.59 -19.00 -40.91
CA THR A 228 -0.68 -18.70 -41.58
C THR A 228 -1.77 -19.27 -40.71
N LEU A 229 -2.37 -18.41 -39.87
CA LEU A 229 -3.66 -18.71 -39.25
C LEU A 229 -4.68 -18.82 -40.38
N GLY A 230 -5.04 -20.06 -40.75
CA GLY A 230 -6.20 -20.29 -41.61
C GLY A 230 -7.44 -19.87 -40.85
N PHE A 231 -7.99 -18.71 -41.19
CA PHE A 231 -9.36 -18.38 -40.83
C PHE A 231 -10.25 -19.31 -41.66
N GLY A 232 -10.76 -20.36 -41.01
CA GLY A 232 -11.83 -21.16 -41.58
C GLY A 232 -13.06 -20.24 -41.82
N ASN A 233 -13.54 -20.22 -43.04
CA ASN A 233 -14.81 -19.57 -43.38
C ASN A 233 -15.90 -20.21 -42.50
N LEU A 234 -16.45 -19.46 -41.57
CA LEU A 234 -17.73 -19.75 -40.96
C LEU A 234 -18.80 -19.24 -41.93
N ASN A 235 -19.43 -20.15 -42.67
CA ASN A 235 -20.73 -19.94 -43.31
C ASN A 235 -21.83 -20.07 -42.28
#